data_84e06ea1837cbfd775b844ba6f72fe1d
#
_entry.id   84e06ea1837cbfd775b844ba6f72fe1d
#
_cell.length_a   1.000
_cell.length_b   1.000
_cell.length_c   1.000
_cell.angle_alpha   90.00
_cell.angle_beta   90.00
_cell.angle_gamma   90.00
#
_symmetry.space_group_name_H-M   'P 1'
#
loop_
_entity.id
_entity.type
_entity.pdbx_description
1 polymer ?
#
loop_
_entity_poly.entity_id
_entity_poly.type
_entity_poly.pdbx_seq_one_letter_code
_entity_poly.pdbx_strand_id
1 'polypeptide(L)'
;GGGVVIRMESMPWWAAIGLGIWNLISRVFRWPAGSYIFCRAEAFRELEGFSPKLYAAEEIEFDHRLKRLARQRQQRIHIIRRPPLLSSNRRMVMYSPFRLLWFMLVSTFTAGLNLRRRATCNWWYDGQR
;
A
#
# COMPACT_ATOMS: atom_id res chain seq x y z
N GLY A 1 14.92 -4.65 3.32
CA GLY A 1 13.47 -4.61 3.54
C GLY A 1 12.68 -4.92 2.28
N GLY A 2 11.37 -4.90 2.37
CA GLY A 2 10.50 -5.15 1.23
C GLY A 2 9.05 -5.42 1.57
N GLY A 3 8.37 -6.10 0.67
CA GLY A 3 6.98 -6.50 0.80
C GLY A 3 6.70 -7.86 0.16
N VAL A 4 5.42 -8.21 0.07
CA VAL A 4 4.95 -9.50 -0.44
C VAL A 4 3.88 -9.26 -1.50
N VAL A 5 3.84 -10.11 -2.52
CA VAL A 5 2.75 -10.14 -3.50
C VAL A 5 1.45 -10.56 -2.82
N ILE A 6 0.36 -9.86 -3.11
CA ILE A 6 -0.96 -10.15 -2.53
C ILE A 6 -1.73 -11.10 -3.43
N ARG A 7 -2.42 -12.04 -2.80
CA ARG A 7 -3.47 -12.87 -3.39
C ARG A 7 -4.73 -12.72 -2.56
N MET A 8 -5.87 -12.63 -3.20
CA MET A 8 -7.18 -12.61 -2.55
C MET A 8 -8.00 -13.81 -2.99
N GLU A 9 -8.79 -14.35 -2.07
CA GLU A 9 -9.75 -15.41 -2.37
C GLU A 9 -11.07 -14.81 -2.86
N SER A 10 -11.72 -15.46 -3.80
CA SER A 10 -13.08 -15.13 -4.26
C SER A 10 -13.29 -13.65 -4.60
N MET A 11 -12.66 -13.18 -5.67
CA MET A 11 -12.86 -11.79 -6.11
C MET A 11 -13.54 -11.74 -7.49
N PRO A 12 -14.30 -10.66 -7.78
CA PRO A 12 -14.84 -10.41 -9.10
C PRO A 12 -13.71 -10.31 -10.14
N TRP A 13 -13.99 -10.67 -11.39
CA TRP A 13 -12.99 -10.67 -12.47
C TRP A 13 -12.28 -9.30 -12.67
N TRP A 14 -13.04 -8.20 -12.55
CA TRP A 14 -12.48 -6.85 -12.66
C TRP A 14 -11.47 -6.53 -11.52
N ALA A 15 -11.75 -7.01 -10.29
CA ALA A 15 -10.85 -6.86 -9.16
C ALA A 15 -9.59 -7.73 -9.31
N ALA A 16 -9.73 -8.91 -9.93
CA ALA A 16 -8.59 -9.77 -10.26
C ALA A 16 -7.64 -9.10 -11.25
N ILE A 17 -8.18 -8.43 -12.28
CA ILE A 17 -7.39 -7.63 -13.22
C ILE A 17 -6.68 -6.49 -12.50
N GLY A 18 -7.40 -5.72 -11.69
CA GLY A 18 -6.82 -4.62 -10.91
C GLY A 18 -5.70 -5.08 -9.98
N LEU A 19 -5.90 -6.18 -9.28
CA LEU A 19 -4.87 -6.78 -8.41
C LEU A 19 -3.68 -7.29 -9.23
N GLY A 20 -3.91 -7.87 -10.40
CA GLY A 20 -2.86 -8.30 -11.32
C GLY A 20 -1.98 -7.14 -11.77
N ILE A 21 -2.60 -6.03 -12.18
CA ILE A 21 -1.92 -4.79 -12.55
C ILE A 21 -1.14 -4.24 -11.33
N TRP A 22 -1.76 -4.18 -10.16
CA TRP A 22 -1.10 -3.74 -8.95
C TRP A 22 0.13 -4.60 -8.62
N ASN A 23 -0.01 -5.91 -8.66
CA ASN A 23 1.09 -6.82 -8.41
C ASN A 23 2.23 -6.68 -9.44
N LEU A 24 1.90 -6.34 -10.69
CA LEU A 24 2.89 -6.03 -11.72
C LEU A 24 3.64 -4.74 -11.39
N ILE A 25 2.91 -3.66 -11.08
CA ILE A 25 3.47 -2.37 -10.66
C ILE A 25 4.35 -2.56 -9.42
N SER A 26 3.85 -3.25 -8.40
CA SER A 26 4.58 -3.56 -7.17
C SER A 26 5.92 -4.25 -7.46
N ARG A 27 5.94 -5.19 -8.40
CA ARG A 27 7.16 -5.92 -8.78
C ARG A 27 8.15 -5.06 -9.57
N VAL A 28 7.65 -4.28 -10.54
CA VAL A 28 8.49 -3.43 -11.41
C VAL A 28 9.11 -2.30 -10.59
N PHE A 29 8.28 -1.58 -9.84
CA PHE A 29 8.73 -0.43 -9.04
C PHE A 29 9.21 -0.82 -7.65
N ARG A 30 9.15 -2.12 -7.29
CA ARG A 30 9.46 -2.63 -5.95
C ARG A 30 8.70 -1.90 -4.85
N TRP A 31 7.42 -1.66 -5.09
CA TRP A 31 6.52 -1.07 -4.11
C TRP A 31 5.88 -2.17 -3.27
N PRO A 32 6.18 -2.26 -1.98
CA PRO A 32 5.48 -3.17 -1.09
C PRO A 32 4.00 -2.77 -1.03
N ALA A 33 3.14 -3.78 -1.09
CA ALA A 33 1.72 -3.55 -0.82
C ALA A 33 1.55 -3.23 0.67
N GLY A 34 0.70 -2.27 0.99
CA GLY A 34 0.46 -1.82 2.36
C GLY A 34 0.00 -2.90 3.34
N SER A 35 -0.39 -4.07 2.82
CA SER A 35 -0.79 -5.22 3.65
C SER A 35 0.38 -5.92 4.36
N TYR A 36 1.60 -5.78 3.84
CA TYR A 36 2.77 -6.42 4.44
C TYR A 36 4.06 -5.73 4.01
N ILE A 37 4.70 -5.08 4.96
CA ILE A 37 6.02 -4.47 4.80
C ILE A 37 6.95 -5.06 5.85
N PHE A 38 8.15 -5.41 5.46
CA PHE A 38 9.19 -5.85 6.38
C PHE A 38 10.47 -5.06 6.19
N CYS A 39 11.17 -4.79 7.28
CA CYS A 39 12.50 -4.20 7.26
C CYS A 39 13.28 -4.60 8.53
N ARG A 40 14.55 -4.29 8.56
CA ARG A 40 15.34 -4.44 9.78
C ARG A 40 14.82 -3.47 10.84
N ALA A 41 14.81 -3.90 12.10
CA ALA A 41 14.38 -3.06 13.23
C ALA A 41 15.19 -1.76 13.35
N GLU A 42 16.48 -1.82 13.04
CA GLU A 42 17.36 -0.66 13.00
C GLU A 42 16.91 0.38 11.97
N ALA A 43 16.58 -0.07 10.74
CA ALA A 43 16.08 0.79 9.68
C ALA A 43 14.72 1.42 10.05
N PHE A 44 13.84 0.65 10.71
CA PHE A 44 12.55 1.16 11.17
C PHE A 44 12.71 2.25 12.23
N ARG A 45 13.62 2.06 13.21
CA ARG A 45 13.91 3.05 14.25
C ARG A 45 14.56 4.29 13.68
N GLU A 46 15.53 4.13 12.78
CA GLU A 46 16.21 5.25 12.12
C GLU A 46 15.25 6.11 11.28
N LEU A 47 14.26 5.48 10.68
CA LEU A 47 13.21 6.16 9.94
C LEU A 47 12.06 6.66 10.83
N GLU A 48 12.14 6.48 12.15
CA GLU A 48 11.10 6.88 13.11
C GLU A 48 9.72 6.25 12.83
N GLY A 49 9.71 5.07 12.19
CA GLY A 49 8.48 4.35 11.87
C GLY A 49 7.57 5.02 10.84
N PHE A 50 6.27 4.78 10.95
CA PHE A 50 5.25 5.38 10.11
C PHE A 50 4.95 6.82 10.53
N SER A 51 4.72 7.69 9.55
CA SER A 51 4.42 9.10 9.82
C SER A 51 3.04 9.28 10.45
N PRO A 52 2.92 9.87 11.65
CA PRO A 52 1.62 10.15 12.26
C PRO A 52 0.85 11.28 11.56
N LYS A 53 1.46 11.95 10.58
CA LYS A 53 0.86 13.07 9.84
C LYS A 53 -0.06 12.61 8.70
N LEU A 54 -0.06 11.32 8.40
CA LEU A 54 -0.88 10.73 7.33
C LEU A 54 -1.98 9.87 7.94
N TYR A 55 -3.19 10.02 7.43
CA TYR A 55 -4.35 9.21 7.82
C TYR A 55 -4.57 8.01 6.90
N ALA A 56 -3.94 8.01 5.73
CA ALA A 56 -3.94 6.88 4.80
C ALA A 56 -2.65 6.92 3.97
N ALA A 57 -2.27 5.77 3.42
CA ALA A 57 -1.06 5.58 2.61
C ALA A 57 0.25 5.92 3.34
N GLU A 58 0.27 5.85 4.66
CA GLU A 58 1.46 5.97 5.50
C GLU A 58 2.52 4.94 5.13
N GLU A 59 2.09 3.78 4.65
CA GLU A 59 2.96 2.73 4.15
C GLU A 59 3.71 3.12 2.87
N ILE A 60 3.09 3.90 2.00
CA ILE A 60 3.72 4.37 0.75
C ILE A 60 4.81 5.39 1.07
N GLU A 61 4.52 6.30 1.98
CA GLU A 61 5.49 7.30 2.46
C GLU A 61 6.68 6.62 3.14
N PHE A 62 6.40 5.66 4.02
CA PHE A 62 7.43 4.88 4.69
C PHE A 62 8.29 4.11 3.68
N ASP A 63 7.69 3.49 2.65
CA ASP A 63 8.41 2.79 1.60
C ASP A 63 9.37 3.73 0.84
N HIS A 64 8.96 4.95 0.54
CA HIS A 64 9.83 5.93 -0.10
C HIS A 64 11.06 6.27 0.75
N ARG A 65 10.89 6.45 2.07
CA ARG A 65 12.01 6.67 3.00
C ARG A 65 12.89 5.43 3.10
N LEU A 66 12.30 4.26 3.20
CA LEU A 66 13.02 2.99 3.27
C LEU A 66 13.84 2.73 2.00
N LYS A 67 13.32 3.05 0.82
CA LYS A 67 14.04 2.96 -0.46
C LYS A 67 15.22 3.92 -0.52
N ARG A 68 15.05 5.14 -0.03
CA ARG A 68 16.13 6.13 0.04
C ARG A 68 17.26 5.62 0.93
N LEU A 69 16.93 5.14 2.12
CA LEU A 69 17.89 4.55 3.06
C LEU A 69 18.59 3.32 2.46
N ALA A 70 17.83 2.44 1.81
CA ALA A 70 18.38 1.26 1.15
C ALA A 70 19.40 1.63 0.07
N ARG A 71 19.11 2.65 -0.75
CA ARG A 71 20.06 3.16 -1.77
C ARG A 71 21.34 3.69 -1.14
N GLN A 72 21.24 4.49 -0.07
CA GLN A 72 22.40 5.04 0.66
C GLN A 72 23.29 3.92 1.23
N ARG A 73 22.67 2.81 1.67
CA ARG A 73 23.38 1.67 2.25
C ARG A 73 23.72 0.57 1.23
N GLN A 74 23.53 0.82 -0.07
CA GLN A 74 23.72 -0.17 -1.14
C GLN A 74 22.92 -1.47 -0.91
N GLN A 75 21.79 -1.37 -0.24
CA GLN A 75 20.85 -2.45 0.03
C GLN A 75 19.70 -2.44 -0.98
N ARG A 76 18.95 -3.55 -1.03
CA ARG A 76 17.85 -3.69 -1.98
C ARG A 76 16.52 -3.87 -1.27
N ILE A 77 15.47 -3.32 -1.87
CA ILE A 77 14.08 -3.64 -1.55
C ILE A 77 13.70 -4.90 -2.32
N HIS A 78 13.13 -5.86 -1.62
CA HIS A 78 12.76 -7.16 -2.18
C HIS A 78 11.25 -7.41 -2.09
N ILE A 79 10.65 -7.87 -3.17
CA ILE A 79 9.26 -8.29 -3.18
C ILE A 79 9.20 -9.81 -3.23
N ILE A 80 8.74 -10.41 -2.13
CA ILE A 80 8.56 -11.85 -2.01
C ILE A 80 7.38 -12.27 -2.88
N ARG A 81 7.61 -13.21 -3.77
CA ARG A 81 6.60 -13.67 -4.74
C ARG A 81 5.86 -14.91 -4.25
N ARG A 82 6.54 -15.76 -3.50
CA ARG A 82 6.01 -17.03 -3.00
C ARG A 82 6.54 -17.31 -1.59
N PRO A 83 5.67 -17.69 -0.68
CA PRO A 83 4.21 -17.72 -0.82
C PRO A 83 3.63 -16.29 -0.91
N PRO A 84 2.51 -16.08 -1.64
CA PRO A 84 1.81 -14.80 -1.62
C PRO A 84 1.09 -14.60 -0.29
N LEU A 85 0.91 -13.35 0.12
CA LEU A 85 0.07 -13.01 1.26
C LEU A 85 -1.40 -13.18 0.89
N LEU A 86 -2.12 -14.01 1.58
CA LEU A 86 -3.57 -14.11 1.46
C LEU A 86 -4.22 -12.94 2.20
N SER A 87 -4.95 -12.12 1.47
CA SER A 87 -5.68 -10.99 2.01
C SER A 87 -7.18 -11.15 1.79
N SER A 88 -7.99 -10.65 2.72
CA SER A 88 -9.44 -10.69 2.56
C SER A 88 -9.90 -9.72 1.47
N ASN A 89 -10.94 -10.11 0.73
CA ASN A 89 -11.60 -9.25 -0.26
C ASN A 89 -12.65 -8.32 0.36
N ARG A 90 -12.78 -8.30 1.68
CA ARG A 90 -13.84 -7.59 2.42
C ARG A 90 -14.02 -6.14 1.96
N ARG A 91 -12.92 -5.41 1.79
CA ARG A 91 -12.99 -4.02 1.31
C ARG A 91 -13.47 -3.90 -0.13
N MET A 92 -13.13 -4.84 -1.00
CA MET A 92 -13.60 -4.87 -2.39
C MET A 92 -15.11 -5.12 -2.50
N VAL A 93 -15.66 -5.88 -1.55
CA VAL A 93 -17.10 -6.15 -1.48
C VAL A 93 -17.86 -4.96 -0.88
N MET A 94 -17.26 -4.25 0.08
CA MET A 94 -17.90 -3.14 0.78
C MET A 94 -17.94 -1.83 -0.03
N TYR A 95 -16.99 -1.62 -0.92
CA TYR A 95 -16.88 -0.37 -1.67
C TYR A 95 -17.09 -0.58 -3.16
N SER A 96 -17.87 0.32 -3.77
CA SER A 96 -18.03 0.34 -5.24
C SER A 96 -16.67 0.55 -5.92
N PRO A 97 -16.38 -0.17 -7.03
CA PRO A 97 -15.15 -0.01 -7.79
C PRO A 97 -14.92 1.43 -8.26
N PHE A 98 -16.00 2.15 -8.60
CA PHE A 98 -15.92 3.57 -8.98
C PHE A 98 -15.44 4.47 -7.84
N ARG A 99 -15.84 4.18 -6.60
CA ARG A 99 -15.41 4.95 -5.42
C ARG A 99 -13.94 4.74 -5.12
N LEU A 100 -13.47 3.51 -5.24
CA LEU A 100 -12.05 3.18 -5.07
C LEU A 100 -11.20 3.84 -6.17
N LEU A 101 -11.63 3.74 -7.42
CA LEU A 101 -10.94 4.35 -8.55
C LEU A 101 -10.88 5.87 -8.41
N TRP A 102 -12.01 6.51 -8.06
CA TRP A 102 -12.07 7.95 -7.81
C TRP A 102 -11.11 8.39 -6.71
N PHE A 103 -11.09 7.66 -5.60
CA PHE A 103 -10.16 7.95 -4.50
C PHE A 103 -8.69 7.83 -4.94
N MET A 104 -8.36 6.80 -5.69
CA MET A 104 -7.01 6.62 -6.23
C MET A 104 -6.63 7.75 -7.19
N LEU A 105 -7.53 8.15 -8.10
CA LEU A 105 -7.31 9.25 -9.02
C LEU A 105 -7.08 10.57 -8.25
N VAL A 106 -7.98 10.91 -7.34
CA VAL A 106 -7.85 12.14 -6.53
C VAL A 106 -6.55 12.11 -5.72
N SER A 107 -6.18 11.00 -5.11
CA SER A 107 -4.93 10.87 -4.34
C SER A 107 -3.70 11.04 -5.22
N THR A 108 -3.75 10.58 -6.46
CA THR A 108 -2.67 10.74 -7.43
C THR A 108 -2.56 12.20 -7.88
N PHE A 109 -3.68 12.84 -8.26
CA PHE A 109 -3.68 14.22 -8.74
C PHE A 109 -3.33 15.24 -7.66
N THR A 110 -3.69 14.96 -6.41
CA THR A 110 -3.35 15.83 -5.27
C THR A 110 -1.97 15.52 -4.68
N ALA A 111 -1.18 14.64 -5.31
CA ALA A 111 0.09 14.16 -4.79
C ALA A 111 0.02 13.70 -3.33
N GLY A 112 -1.10 13.11 -2.95
CA GLY A 112 -1.35 12.62 -1.59
C GLY A 112 -1.68 13.69 -0.54
N LEU A 113 -1.83 14.96 -0.91
CA LEU A 113 -2.18 16.03 0.05
C LEU A 113 -3.55 15.80 0.71
N ASN A 114 -4.49 15.18 0.00
CA ASN A 114 -5.77 14.78 0.53
C ASN A 114 -5.67 13.73 1.64
N LEU A 115 -4.61 12.93 1.67
CA LEU A 115 -4.37 11.88 2.66
C LEU A 115 -3.93 12.43 4.03
N ARG A 116 -3.57 13.69 4.10
CA ARG A 116 -3.24 14.41 5.34
C ARG A 116 -4.47 14.92 6.08
N ARG A 117 -5.66 14.87 5.47
CA ARG A 117 -6.90 15.34 6.08
C ARG A 117 -7.77 14.15 6.50
N ARG A 118 -8.05 14.03 7.78
CA ARG A 118 -8.93 12.98 8.33
C ARG A 118 -10.29 12.97 7.66
N ALA A 119 -10.88 14.14 7.40
CA ALA A 119 -12.19 14.27 6.75
C ALA A 119 -12.26 13.60 5.38
N THR A 120 -11.17 13.60 4.61
CA THR A 120 -11.10 12.96 3.29
C THR A 120 -10.95 11.44 3.39
N CYS A 121 -10.45 10.94 4.53
CA CYS A 121 -10.19 9.52 4.77
C CYS A 121 -11.22 8.86 5.70
N ASN A 122 -12.23 9.58 6.18
CA ASN A 122 -13.22 9.06 7.13
C ASN A 122 -13.87 7.77 6.64
N TRP A 123 -14.27 7.71 5.38
CA TRP A 123 -14.86 6.51 4.78
C TRP A 123 -13.93 5.28 4.80
N TRP A 124 -12.62 5.49 4.91
CA TRP A 124 -11.61 4.42 5.02
C TRP A 124 -11.60 3.78 6.41
N TYR A 125 -11.92 4.59 7.45
CA TYR A 125 -11.96 4.16 8.85
C TYR A 125 -13.36 3.77 9.31
N ASP A 126 -14.39 4.47 8.81
CA ASP A 126 -15.80 4.24 9.13
C ASP A 126 -16.36 3.10 8.26
N GLY A 127 -15.69 1.93 8.29
CA GLY A 127 -16.26 0.72 7.72
C GLY A 127 -17.63 0.49 8.33
N GLN A 128 -18.67 0.42 7.51
CA GLN A 128 -20.01 0.08 7.97
C GLN A 128 -19.93 -1.20 8.79
N ARG A 129 -20.14 -1.05 10.09
CA ARG A 129 -20.33 -2.16 11.02
C ARG A 129 -21.74 -2.68 10.88
#